data_7cdcc1a30370a0e116000875fe0011fb
#
_entry.id   7cdcc1a30370a0e116000875fe0011fb
#
_cell.length_a   1.000
_cell.length_b   1.000
_cell.length_c   1.000
_cell.angle_alpha   90.00
_cell.angle_beta   90.00
_cell.angle_gamma   90.00
#
_symmetry.space_group_name_H-M   'P 1'
#
loop_
_entity.id
_entity.type
_entity.pdbx_description
1 polymer ?
#
loop_
_entity_poly.entity_id
_entity_poly.type
_entity_poly.pdbx_seq_one_letter_code
_entity_poly.pdbx_strand_id
1 'polypeptide(L)'
;MLSIRQSNADKANAKLEELKAQPDETNSAWLTRAGAKDGVLLIGGASLTHFRIRVAQSHARADLKPSSWSLAGILLDESNFLSVPLELSGDSAELAQGNGIRNCKISDYDDPARFPNIAVLRFTRDTEKILANVKLLGGDREAKKPAQRNIIDLPTLMIPWLSFIWICGRASNPLTDGLGLPSAAFVETVYGIAGIELTPGLSSATSCPEAIWQAAKYWQQFYKEAAKTDNSRNAAQQIPTGQYAQRQKAAAADWPKD
;
A
#
# COMPACT_ATOMS: atom_id res chain seq x y z
N MET A 1 27.41 5.96 -29.85
CA MET A 1 26.02 5.47 -29.57
C MET A 1 25.86 4.66 -28.27
N LEU A 2 26.90 4.49 -27.45
CA LEU A 2 26.83 3.75 -26.15
C LEU A 2 26.44 4.61 -24.95
N SER A 3 26.59 5.94 -25.02
CA SER A 3 26.34 6.85 -23.90
C SER A 3 24.87 7.05 -23.51
N ILE A 4 23.93 6.94 -24.46
CA ILE A 4 22.48 7.19 -24.20
C ILE A 4 21.83 5.99 -23.50
N ARG A 5 22.35 4.76 -23.68
CA ARG A 5 21.81 3.57 -23.02
C ARG A 5 22.23 3.43 -21.56
N GLN A 6 23.40 3.93 -21.19
CA GLN A 6 23.84 3.96 -19.78
C GLN A 6 23.01 4.94 -18.94
N SER A 7 22.69 6.10 -19.47
CA SER A 7 21.85 7.10 -18.75
C SER A 7 20.43 6.61 -18.37
N ASN A 8 19.86 5.69 -19.16
CA ASN A 8 18.54 5.13 -18.84
C ASN A 8 18.63 3.96 -17.83
N ALA A 9 19.74 3.24 -17.79
CA ALA A 9 20.00 2.21 -16.78
C ALA A 9 20.26 2.83 -15.39
N ASP A 10 20.94 3.98 -15.35
CA ASP A 10 21.19 4.71 -14.09
C ASP A 10 19.91 5.33 -13.51
N LYS A 11 18.94 5.72 -14.35
CA LYS A 11 17.61 6.17 -13.91
C LYS A 11 16.74 5.03 -13.38
N ALA A 12 16.92 3.80 -13.86
CA ALA A 12 16.21 2.62 -13.35
C ALA A 12 16.73 2.14 -11.97
N ASN A 13 17.88 2.63 -11.53
CA ASN A 13 18.48 2.34 -10.21
C ASN A 13 18.03 3.31 -9.11
N ALA A 14 16.93 4.04 -9.29
CA ALA A 14 16.40 4.92 -8.27
C ALA A 14 15.97 4.12 -7.02
N LYS A 15 16.62 4.39 -5.92
CA LYS A 15 16.37 3.81 -4.58
C LYS A 15 14.98 4.16 -4.06
N LEU A 16 14.45 3.36 -3.14
CA LEU A 16 13.50 3.86 -2.16
C LEU A 16 14.21 4.95 -1.37
N GLU A 17 14.00 6.20 -1.77
CA GLU A 17 14.71 7.35 -1.21
C GLU A 17 13.82 8.01 -0.17
N GLU A 18 14.40 8.28 0.99
CA GLU A 18 13.75 9.15 1.94
C GLU A 18 13.77 10.57 1.37
N LEU A 19 12.62 11.02 0.88
CA LEU A 19 12.38 12.39 0.51
C LEU A 19 11.83 13.12 1.74
N LYS A 20 12.72 13.70 2.53
CA LYS A 20 12.32 14.39 3.77
C LYS A 20 11.22 15.41 3.49
N ALA A 21 10.15 15.35 4.28
CA ALA A 21 9.11 16.36 4.23
C ALA A 21 9.68 17.72 4.69
N GLN A 22 9.23 18.78 4.04
CA GLN A 22 9.51 20.15 4.50
C GLN A 22 8.64 20.49 5.71
N PRO A 23 9.02 21.49 6.54
CA PRO A 23 8.15 21.97 7.60
C PRO A 23 6.78 22.36 7.02
N ASP A 24 5.72 21.93 7.69
CA ASP A 24 4.31 22.21 7.33
C ASP A 24 3.88 21.76 5.90
N GLU A 25 4.71 20.98 5.23
CA GLU A 25 4.37 20.43 3.91
C GLU A 25 3.24 19.41 4.03
N THR A 26 2.15 19.65 3.30
CA THR A 26 1.03 18.71 3.21
C THR A 26 1.41 17.45 2.42
N ASN A 27 0.62 16.38 2.55
CA ASN A 27 0.90 15.15 1.82
C ASN A 27 0.69 15.30 0.30
N SER A 28 -0.27 16.13 -0.13
CA SER A 28 -0.45 16.46 -1.56
C SER A 28 0.73 17.24 -2.12
N ALA A 29 1.24 18.23 -1.41
CA ALA A 29 2.43 18.99 -1.82
C ALA A 29 3.66 18.08 -1.91
N TRP A 30 3.84 17.18 -0.93
CA TRP A 30 4.90 16.20 -0.94
C TRP A 30 4.80 15.25 -2.14
N LEU A 31 3.60 14.73 -2.46
CA LEU A 31 3.38 13.85 -3.63
C LEU A 31 3.71 14.55 -4.93
N THR A 32 3.28 15.80 -5.09
CA THR A 32 3.61 16.62 -6.27
C THR A 32 5.12 16.80 -6.40
N ARG A 33 5.81 17.13 -5.32
CA ARG A 33 7.28 17.27 -5.30
C ARG A 33 8.00 15.94 -5.57
N ALA A 34 7.43 14.83 -5.12
CA ALA A 34 7.90 13.48 -5.43
C ALA A 34 7.65 13.06 -6.89
N GLY A 35 6.90 13.86 -7.66
CA GLY A 35 6.49 13.54 -9.02
C GLY A 35 5.64 12.27 -9.10
N ALA A 36 4.83 12.01 -8.06
CA ALA A 36 4.02 10.81 -7.95
C ALA A 36 2.74 10.95 -8.77
N LYS A 37 2.61 10.16 -9.82
CA LYS A 37 1.42 10.15 -10.70
C LYS A 37 0.75 8.79 -10.76
N ASP A 38 1.46 7.73 -10.36
CA ASP A 38 1.03 6.35 -10.40
C ASP A 38 1.76 5.51 -9.34
N GLY A 39 1.34 4.27 -9.16
CA GLY A 39 1.97 3.31 -8.27
C GLY A 39 1.13 2.95 -7.04
N VAL A 40 1.77 2.26 -6.11
CA VAL A 40 1.18 1.90 -4.81
C VAL A 40 1.43 3.04 -3.82
N LEU A 41 0.36 3.61 -3.31
CA LEU A 41 0.39 4.60 -2.23
C LEU A 41 0.29 3.88 -0.89
N LEU A 42 1.17 4.21 0.05
CA LEU A 42 1.09 3.78 1.45
C LEU A 42 0.93 5.01 2.33
N ILE A 43 -0.05 4.97 3.24
CA ILE A 43 -0.32 6.05 4.19
C ILE A 43 -0.31 5.49 5.61
N GLY A 44 0.30 6.23 6.54
CA GLY A 44 0.32 5.90 7.96
C GLY A 44 -0.33 7.00 8.79
N GLY A 45 -1.48 6.68 9.38
CA GLY A 45 -2.20 7.61 10.24
C GLY A 45 -1.82 7.50 11.73
N ALA A 46 -2.14 8.56 12.47
CA ALA A 46 -1.89 8.70 13.91
C ALA A 46 -3.14 8.49 14.78
N SER A 47 -4.37 8.43 14.21
CA SER A 47 -5.58 8.16 14.97
C SER A 47 -5.54 6.79 15.66
N LEU A 48 -6.37 6.58 16.66
CA LEU A 48 -6.44 5.28 17.38
C LEU A 48 -6.74 4.12 16.42
N THR A 49 -7.62 4.31 15.45
CA THR A 49 -7.91 3.32 14.39
C THR A 49 -6.66 2.95 13.62
N HIS A 50 -5.95 3.95 13.08
CA HIS A 50 -4.72 3.73 12.33
C HIS A 50 -3.62 3.12 13.20
N PHE A 51 -3.50 3.56 14.44
CA PHE A 51 -2.51 3.00 15.38
C PHE A 51 -2.76 1.51 15.63
N ARG A 52 -4.01 1.11 15.86
CA ARG A 52 -4.37 -0.31 16.05
C ARG A 52 -4.03 -1.16 14.81
N ILE A 53 -4.33 -0.65 13.62
CA ILE A 53 -3.94 -1.31 12.36
C ILE A 53 -2.42 -1.44 12.26
N ARG A 54 -1.67 -0.41 12.63
CA ARG A 54 -0.20 -0.44 12.62
C ARG A 54 0.38 -1.43 13.62
N VAL A 55 -0.19 -1.51 14.82
CA VAL A 55 0.20 -2.50 15.85
C VAL A 55 -0.10 -3.92 15.38
N ALA A 56 -1.25 -4.14 14.75
CA ALA A 56 -1.63 -5.46 14.23
C ALA A 56 -0.58 -6.03 13.24
N GLN A 57 0.15 -5.17 12.54
CA GLN A 57 1.18 -5.54 11.57
C GLN A 57 2.59 -5.73 12.18
N SER A 58 2.76 -5.61 13.48
CA SER A 58 4.08 -5.66 14.13
C SER A 58 4.83 -6.96 13.84
N HIS A 59 4.12 -8.09 13.74
CA HIS A 59 4.73 -9.38 13.43
C HIS A 59 5.28 -9.49 11.99
N ALA A 60 4.87 -8.62 11.08
CA ALA A 60 5.45 -8.52 9.74
C ALA A 60 6.82 -7.81 9.72
N ARG A 61 7.27 -7.32 10.88
CA ARG A 61 8.53 -6.60 11.04
C ARG A 61 9.52 -7.39 11.87
N ALA A 62 10.78 -7.37 11.49
CA ALA A 62 11.85 -8.02 12.25
C ALA A 62 12.06 -7.43 13.67
N ASP A 63 11.74 -6.13 13.85
CA ASP A 63 11.89 -5.41 15.13
C ASP A 63 10.64 -5.43 16.02
N LEU A 64 9.56 -6.08 15.56
CA LEU A 64 8.26 -6.19 16.21
C LEU A 64 7.61 -4.86 16.62
N LYS A 65 8.10 -3.74 16.10
CA LYS A 65 7.50 -2.42 16.31
C LYS A 65 6.24 -2.25 15.47
N PRO A 66 5.32 -1.34 15.86
CA PRO A 66 4.20 -1.00 15.01
C PRO A 66 4.64 -0.58 13.61
N SER A 67 3.89 -0.97 12.59
CA SER A 67 4.11 -0.54 11.22
C SER A 67 4.08 0.99 11.10
N SER A 68 4.76 1.54 10.12
CA SER A 68 4.58 2.94 9.71
C SER A 68 3.32 3.14 8.88
N TRP A 69 2.73 2.06 8.36
CA TRP A 69 1.67 2.08 7.36
C TRP A 69 0.36 1.50 7.91
N SER A 70 -0.76 2.12 7.56
CA SER A 70 -2.10 1.68 7.97
C SER A 70 -3.07 1.56 6.81
N LEU A 71 -2.71 2.07 5.63
CA LEU A 71 -3.53 2.05 4.44
C LEU A 71 -2.64 1.83 3.22
N ALA A 72 -3.12 1.05 2.25
CA ALA A 72 -2.54 0.92 0.93
C ALA A 72 -3.57 1.34 -0.13
N GLY A 73 -3.10 1.86 -1.26
CA GLY A 73 -3.97 2.24 -2.38
C GLY A 73 -3.23 2.25 -3.70
N ILE A 74 -3.96 2.44 -4.78
CA ILE A 74 -3.43 2.59 -6.13
C ILE A 74 -3.62 4.06 -6.53
N LEU A 75 -2.52 4.76 -6.73
CA LEU A 75 -2.52 6.15 -7.13
C LEU A 75 -3.05 6.27 -8.57
N LEU A 76 -4.04 7.12 -8.78
CA LEU A 76 -4.62 7.40 -10.10
C LEU A 76 -3.98 8.62 -10.75
N ASP A 77 -3.74 9.62 -9.93
CA ASP A 77 -3.15 10.91 -10.28
C ASP A 77 -2.62 11.61 -9.01
N GLU A 78 -2.21 12.86 -9.14
CA GLU A 78 -1.69 13.66 -8.02
C GLU A 78 -2.73 13.98 -6.92
N SER A 79 -4.02 13.74 -7.17
CA SER A 79 -5.14 14.14 -6.31
C SER A 79 -5.99 12.97 -5.81
N ASN A 80 -5.95 11.81 -6.49
CA ASN A 80 -6.88 10.71 -6.26
C ASN A 80 -6.17 9.36 -6.22
N PHE A 81 -6.68 8.46 -5.38
CA PHE A 81 -6.24 7.08 -5.32
C PHE A 81 -7.41 6.13 -5.00
N LEU A 82 -7.29 4.89 -5.42
CA LEU A 82 -8.24 3.83 -5.11
C LEU A 82 -7.76 3.04 -3.90
N SER A 83 -8.66 2.81 -2.96
CA SER A 83 -8.36 2.03 -1.76
C SER A 83 -9.63 1.39 -1.17
N VAL A 84 -9.44 0.59 -0.12
CA VAL A 84 -10.52 0.03 0.72
C VAL A 84 -10.25 0.50 2.16
N PRO A 85 -10.62 1.75 2.50
CA PRO A 85 -10.39 2.29 3.83
C PRO A 85 -11.33 1.64 4.85
N LEU A 86 -10.83 1.44 6.07
CA LEU A 86 -11.63 0.94 7.21
C LEU A 86 -12.36 2.06 7.97
N GLU A 87 -12.03 3.30 7.69
CA GLU A 87 -12.80 4.44 8.18
C GLU A 87 -14.10 4.56 7.38
N LEU A 88 -15.21 4.29 8.06
CA LEU A 88 -16.54 4.37 7.48
C LEU A 88 -17.00 5.83 7.42
N SER A 89 -16.47 6.59 6.48
CA SER A 89 -17.02 7.88 6.09
C SER A 89 -17.81 7.68 4.78
N GLY A 90 -19.12 7.82 4.81
CA GLY A 90 -19.96 7.69 3.63
C GLY A 90 -21.08 6.66 3.72
N ASP A 91 -21.90 6.59 2.70
CA ASP A 91 -23.08 5.75 2.65
C ASP A 91 -22.69 4.26 2.57
N SER A 92 -23.20 3.46 3.48
CA SER A 92 -22.95 2.01 3.52
C SER A 92 -23.41 1.28 2.25
N ALA A 93 -24.32 1.88 1.49
CA ALA A 93 -24.79 1.35 0.21
C ALA A 93 -23.71 1.36 -0.88
N GLU A 94 -22.83 2.38 -0.92
CA GLU A 94 -21.68 2.42 -1.85
C GLU A 94 -20.67 1.30 -1.59
N LEU A 95 -20.46 0.93 -0.33
CA LEU A 95 -19.58 -0.17 0.06
C LEU A 95 -20.04 -1.52 -0.50
N ALA A 96 -21.35 -1.75 -0.49
CA ALA A 96 -21.95 -2.99 -0.97
C ALA A 96 -21.85 -3.10 -2.51
N GLN A 97 -22.09 -2.01 -3.22
CA GLN A 97 -22.06 -1.98 -4.69
C GLN A 97 -20.65 -2.03 -5.26
N GLY A 98 -19.72 -1.27 -4.67
CA GLY A 98 -18.34 -1.13 -5.17
C GLY A 98 -17.34 -2.19 -4.67
N ASN A 99 -17.79 -3.29 -4.07
CA ASN A 99 -16.89 -4.25 -3.40
C ASN A 99 -15.99 -3.60 -2.33
N GLY A 100 -16.43 -2.50 -1.73
CA GLY A 100 -15.66 -1.73 -0.73
C GLY A 100 -14.58 -0.81 -1.30
N ILE A 101 -14.33 -0.86 -2.61
CA ILE A 101 -13.34 0.00 -3.27
C ILE A 101 -13.89 1.42 -3.37
N ARG A 102 -13.08 2.39 -2.95
CA ARG A 102 -13.43 3.82 -3.00
C ARG A 102 -12.40 4.62 -3.76
N ASN A 103 -12.87 5.64 -4.46
CA ASN A 103 -12.02 6.72 -4.95
C ASN A 103 -11.82 7.71 -3.78
N CYS A 104 -10.61 7.70 -3.22
CA CYS A 104 -10.20 8.54 -2.10
C CYS A 104 -9.47 9.78 -2.65
N LYS A 105 -9.72 10.92 -2.05
CA LYS A 105 -8.98 12.15 -2.36
C LYS A 105 -7.74 12.25 -1.48
N ILE A 106 -6.61 12.64 -2.05
CA ILE A 106 -5.38 12.88 -1.28
C ILE A 106 -5.60 13.96 -0.23
N SER A 107 -6.44 14.98 -0.55
CA SER A 107 -6.77 16.08 0.38
C SER A 107 -7.38 15.60 1.71
N ASP A 108 -8.05 14.44 1.74
CA ASP A 108 -8.63 13.89 2.96
C ASP A 108 -7.54 13.32 3.90
N TYR A 109 -6.34 13.10 3.35
CA TYR A 109 -5.15 12.56 4.03
C TYR A 109 -4.02 13.59 4.09
N ASP A 110 -4.31 14.87 3.93
CA ASP A 110 -3.33 15.92 3.70
C ASP A 110 -2.67 16.45 4.98
N ASP A 111 -3.39 16.39 6.10
CA ASP A 111 -2.90 16.84 7.39
C ASP A 111 -1.72 15.97 7.89
N PRO A 112 -0.48 16.51 7.96
CA PRO A 112 0.69 15.76 8.38
C PRO A 112 0.67 15.36 9.87
N ALA A 113 -0.15 16.01 10.71
CA ALA A 113 -0.32 15.61 12.10
C ALA A 113 -1.21 14.35 12.20
N ARG A 114 -2.22 14.24 11.36
CA ARG A 114 -3.10 13.06 11.31
C ARG A 114 -2.50 11.92 10.48
N PHE A 115 -1.79 12.22 9.41
CA PHE A 115 -1.19 11.27 8.48
C PHE A 115 0.31 11.56 8.27
N PRO A 116 1.14 11.29 9.29
CA PRO A 116 2.55 11.69 9.27
C PRO A 116 3.43 10.88 8.32
N ASN A 117 2.98 9.73 7.85
CA ASN A 117 3.81 8.86 7.03
C ASN A 117 3.15 8.63 5.66
N ILE A 118 3.92 8.83 4.60
CA ILE A 118 3.49 8.64 3.22
C ILE A 118 4.61 8.01 2.40
N ALA A 119 4.25 7.09 1.51
CA ALA A 119 5.18 6.50 0.54
C ALA A 119 4.47 6.23 -0.78
N VAL A 120 5.22 6.34 -1.87
CA VAL A 120 4.82 5.88 -3.20
C VAL A 120 5.83 4.86 -3.68
N LEU A 121 5.33 3.67 -4.04
CA LEU A 121 6.10 2.58 -4.60
C LEU A 121 5.71 2.41 -6.07
N ARG A 122 6.69 2.44 -6.96
CA ARG A 122 6.48 2.21 -8.39
C ARG A 122 7.04 0.86 -8.77
N PHE A 123 6.20 0.08 -9.43
CA PHE A 123 6.57 -1.19 -10.02
C PHE A 123 6.52 -0.99 -11.53
N THR A 124 7.62 -1.27 -12.23
CA THR A 124 7.77 -1.02 -13.67
C THR A 124 6.80 -1.85 -14.51
N ARG A 125 5.53 -1.42 -14.57
CA ARG A 125 4.52 -2.04 -15.42
C ARG A 125 3.46 -1.03 -15.84
N ASP A 126 2.77 -1.41 -16.89
CA ASP A 126 1.71 -0.68 -17.59
C ASP A 126 0.56 -0.31 -16.62
N THR A 127 0.52 0.95 -16.24
CA THR A 127 -0.50 1.50 -15.34
C THR A 127 -1.91 1.30 -15.89
N GLU A 128 -2.10 1.33 -17.22
CA GLU A 128 -3.42 1.12 -17.83
C GLU A 128 -3.94 -0.30 -17.56
N LYS A 129 -3.06 -1.32 -17.62
CA LYS A 129 -3.44 -2.70 -17.24
C LYS A 129 -3.81 -2.82 -15.78
N ILE A 130 -3.07 -2.16 -14.90
CA ILE A 130 -3.38 -2.13 -13.47
C ILE A 130 -4.78 -1.54 -13.26
N LEU A 131 -5.07 -0.38 -13.85
CA LEU A 131 -6.37 0.27 -13.73
C LEU A 131 -7.52 -0.52 -14.38
N ALA A 132 -7.27 -1.21 -15.50
CA ALA A 132 -8.25 -2.11 -16.10
C ALA A 132 -8.65 -3.25 -15.16
N ASN A 133 -7.70 -3.78 -14.38
CA ASN A 133 -7.96 -4.84 -13.41
C ASN A 133 -8.82 -4.38 -12.23
N VAL A 134 -8.76 -3.10 -11.85
CA VAL A 134 -9.64 -2.54 -10.82
C VAL A 134 -11.10 -2.71 -11.22
N LYS A 135 -11.44 -2.51 -12.50
CA LYS A 135 -12.81 -2.69 -13.02
C LYS A 135 -13.33 -4.11 -12.88
N LEU A 136 -12.43 -5.10 -12.83
CA LEU A 136 -12.81 -6.50 -12.58
C LEU A 136 -13.21 -6.74 -11.13
N LEU A 137 -12.63 -6.01 -10.19
CA LEU A 137 -12.93 -6.12 -8.76
C LEU A 137 -14.08 -5.21 -8.33
N GLY A 138 -14.15 -4.01 -8.92
CA GLY A 138 -15.24 -3.06 -8.72
C GLY A 138 -16.50 -3.46 -9.50
N GLY A 139 -17.62 -2.85 -9.18
CA GLY A 139 -18.89 -3.02 -9.90
C GLY A 139 -19.88 -3.92 -9.19
N ASP A 140 -21.08 -4.01 -9.77
CA ASP A 140 -22.26 -4.67 -9.21
C ASP A 140 -21.97 -6.14 -8.84
N ARG A 141 -22.16 -6.46 -7.58
CA ARG A 141 -21.97 -7.82 -7.04
C ARG A 141 -22.91 -8.85 -7.74
N GLU A 142 -24.09 -8.40 -8.13
CA GLU A 142 -25.10 -9.26 -8.76
C GLU A 142 -24.79 -9.52 -10.23
N ALA A 143 -24.18 -8.56 -10.92
CA ALA A 143 -23.81 -8.68 -12.33
C ALA A 143 -22.55 -9.50 -12.59
N LYS A 144 -21.76 -9.82 -11.56
CA LYS A 144 -20.50 -10.56 -11.72
C LYS A 144 -20.73 -12.01 -12.07
N LYS A 145 -19.99 -12.49 -13.09
CA LYS A 145 -19.90 -13.93 -13.37
C LYS A 145 -19.34 -14.67 -12.16
N PRO A 146 -19.79 -15.93 -11.89
CA PRO A 146 -19.34 -16.70 -10.73
C PRO A 146 -17.82 -16.77 -10.56
N ALA A 147 -17.07 -16.86 -11.64
CA ALA A 147 -15.60 -16.89 -11.64
C ALA A 147 -14.96 -15.57 -11.15
N GLN A 148 -15.63 -14.44 -11.34
CA GLN A 148 -15.15 -13.12 -10.89
C GLN A 148 -15.47 -12.85 -9.41
N ARG A 149 -16.49 -13.50 -8.86
CA ARG A 149 -16.84 -13.40 -7.44
C ARG A 149 -15.81 -14.03 -6.52
N ASN A 150 -15.05 -15.00 -7.03
CA ASN A 150 -14.06 -15.77 -6.26
C ASN A 150 -12.67 -15.13 -6.22
N ILE A 151 -12.44 -13.96 -6.86
CA ILE A 151 -11.12 -13.33 -6.82
C ILE A 151 -10.84 -12.83 -5.41
N ILE A 152 -11.72 -11.99 -4.85
CA ILE A 152 -11.67 -11.54 -3.45
C ILE A 152 -12.99 -10.86 -3.07
N ASP A 153 -13.49 -11.15 -1.87
CA ASP A 153 -14.65 -10.47 -1.26
C ASP A 153 -14.15 -9.50 -0.19
N LEU A 154 -13.87 -8.27 -0.61
CA LEU A 154 -13.33 -7.23 0.26
C LEU A 154 -14.29 -6.83 1.40
N PRO A 155 -15.61 -6.67 1.19
CA PRO A 155 -16.55 -6.41 2.29
C PRO A 155 -16.55 -7.48 3.37
N THR A 156 -16.49 -8.76 2.99
CA THR A 156 -16.39 -9.85 3.96
C THR A 156 -15.07 -9.81 4.72
N LEU A 157 -13.96 -9.44 4.05
CA LEU A 157 -12.66 -9.26 4.69
C LEU A 157 -12.65 -8.06 5.65
N MET A 158 -13.47 -7.03 5.41
CA MET A 158 -13.57 -5.87 6.29
C MET A 158 -14.16 -6.18 7.66
N ILE A 159 -15.10 -7.12 7.76
CA ILE A 159 -15.86 -7.39 9.01
C ILE A 159 -14.95 -7.71 10.20
N PRO A 160 -14.00 -8.66 10.13
CA PRO A 160 -13.11 -8.96 11.25
C PRO A 160 -12.20 -7.76 11.61
N TRP A 161 -11.78 -6.97 10.62
CA TRP A 161 -11.01 -5.76 10.88
C TRP A 161 -11.81 -4.67 11.57
N LEU A 162 -13.05 -4.44 11.18
CA LEU A 162 -13.94 -3.50 11.86
C LEU A 162 -14.22 -3.96 13.30
N SER A 163 -14.44 -5.26 13.50
CA SER A 163 -14.57 -5.83 14.84
C SER A 163 -13.32 -5.62 15.67
N PHE A 164 -12.12 -5.87 15.13
CA PHE A 164 -10.84 -5.65 15.80
C PHE A 164 -10.61 -4.18 16.16
N ILE A 165 -11.00 -3.24 15.29
CA ILE A 165 -10.82 -1.80 15.50
C ILE A 165 -11.79 -1.29 16.57
N TRP A 166 -13.05 -1.69 16.54
CA TRP A 166 -14.10 -1.12 17.38
C TRP A 166 -14.31 -1.86 18.71
N ILE A 167 -14.10 -3.17 18.74
CA ILE A 167 -14.28 -3.99 19.94
C ILE A 167 -12.93 -4.09 20.68
N CYS A 168 -12.62 -3.05 21.44
CA CYS A 168 -11.37 -2.94 22.20
C CYS A 168 -11.07 -4.19 23.05
N GLY A 169 -9.96 -4.87 22.72
CA GLY A 169 -9.35 -5.91 23.59
C GLY A 169 -10.00 -7.28 23.57
N ARG A 170 -11.09 -7.50 22.81
CA ARG A 170 -11.79 -8.80 22.76
C ARG A 170 -11.74 -9.53 21.42
N ALA A 171 -11.38 -8.84 20.34
CA ALA A 171 -11.23 -9.44 19.03
C ALA A 171 -9.76 -9.83 18.80
N SER A 172 -9.53 -11.03 18.24
CA SER A 172 -8.21 -11.45 17.77
C SER A 172 -7.69 -10.53 16.67
N ASN A 173 -6.37 -10.48 16.51
CA ASN A 173 -5.77 -9.76 15.40
C ASN A 173 -6.05 -10.51 14.09
N PRO A 174 -6.80 -9.92 13.13
CA PRO A 174 -7.16 -10.63 11.89
C PRO A 174 -5.97 -11.14 11.09
N LEU A 175 -4.81 -10.45 11.13
CA LEU A 175 -3.61 -10.93 10.45
C LEU A 175 -3.09 -12.25 11.03
N THR A 176 -3.21 -12.47 12.33
CA THR A 176 -2.81 -13.75 12.95
C THR A 176 -3.75 -14.89 12.58
N ASP A 177 -4.99 -14.55 12.20
CA ASP A 177 -6.00 -15.48 11.71
C ASP A 177 -5.90 -15.67 10.17
N GLY A 178 -4.84 -15.14 9.54
CA GLY A 178 -4.61 -15.25 8.09
C GLY A 178 -5.48 -14.31 7.24
N LEU A 179 -6.08 -13.29 7.83
CA LEU A 179 -6.94 -12.32 7.16
C LEU A 179 -6.20 -11.01 6.93
N GLY A 180 -5.77 -10.79 5.70
CA GLY A 180 -5.05 -9.57 5.29
C GLY A 180 -5.86 -8.29 5.49
N LEU A 181 -5.17 -7.16 5.47
CA LEU A 181 -5.81 -5.86 5.52
C LEU A 181 -6.53 -5.59 4.18
N PRO A 182 -7.82 -5.23 4.16
CA PRO A 182 -8.60 -5.08 2.92
C PRO A 182 -7.95 -4.19 1.87
N SER A 183 -7.34 -3.07 2.28
CA SER A 183 -6.65 -2.15 1.38
C SER A 183 -5.42 -2.77 0.71
N ALA A 184 -4.63 -3.56 1.45
CA ALA A 184 -3.48 -4.27 0.89
C ALA A 184 -3.92 -5.45 0.03
N ALA A 185 -4.90 -6.23 0.49
CA ALA A 185 -5.48 -7.34 -0.26
C ALA A 185 -6.04 -6.88 -1.62
N PHE A 186 -6.68 -5.71 -1.66
CA PHE A 186 -7.12 -5.06 -2.90
C PHE A 186 -5.93 -4.78 -3.84
N VAL A 187 -4.92 -4.06 -3.35
CA VAL A 187 -3.73 -3.68 -4.15
C VAL A 187 -3.02 -4.92 -4.69
N GLU A 188 -2.75 -5.91 -3.84
CA GLU A 188 -2.11 -7.18 -4.22
C GLU A 188 -2.90 -7.92 -5.29
N THR A 189 -4.22 -7.98 -5.16
CA THR A 189 -5.08 -8.68 -6.12
C THR A 189 -5.04 -8.01 -7.48
N VAL A 190 -5.10 -6.67 -7.53
CA VAL A 190 -5.04 -5.90 -8.79
C VAL A 190 -3.70 -6.11 -9.50
N TYR A 191 -2.60 -6.05 -8.76
CA TYR A 191 -1.26 -6.28 -9.30
C TYR A 191 -1.05 -7.75 -9.68
N GLY A 192 -1.55 -8.69 -8.86
CA GLY A 192 -1.48 -10.13 -9.14
C GLY A 192 -2.19 -10.53 -10.44
N ILE A 193 -3.36 -9.94 -10.75
CA ILE A 193 -4.04 -10.11 -12.04
C ILE A 193 -3.18 -9.60 -13.21
N ALA A 194 -2.38 -8.57 -13.00
CA ALA A 194 -1.41 -8.08 -13.99
C ALA A 194 -0.13 -8.92 -14.08
N GLY A 195 -0.03 -9.99 -13.28
CA GLY A 195 1.15 -10.86 -13.22
C GLY A 195 2.32 -10.27 -12.42
N ILE A 196 2.02 -9.38 -11.48
CA ILE A 196 3.01 -8.76 -10.58
C ILE A 196 2.72 -9.22 -9.16
N GLU A 197 3.57 -10.05 -8.60
CA GLU A 197 3.51 -10.41 -7.19
C GLU A 197 4.25 -9.36 -6.36
N LEU A 198 3.50 -8.53 -5.63
CA LEU A 198 4.09 -7.49 -4.78
C LEU A 198 4.79 -8.12 -3.57
N THR A 199 4.18 -9.15 -2.98
CA THR A 199 4.69 -9.89 -1.83
C THR A 199 4.79 -11.38 -2.17
N PRO A 200 5.84 -11.81 -2.90
CA PRO A 200 5.99 -13.20 -3.32
C PRO A 200 5.94 -14.18 -2.15
N GLY A 201 5.13 -15.22 -2.32
CA GLY A 201 4.93 -16.24 -1.30
C GLY A 201 3.82 -15.94 -0.28
N LEU A 202 3.19 -14.75 -0.33
CA LEU A 202 1.97 -14.44 0.41
C LEU A 202 0.75 -14.48 -0.53
N SER A 203 -0.37 -14.96 0.00
CA SER A 203 -1.65 -14.80 -0.69
C SER A 203 -2.09 -13.34 -0.61
N SER A 204 -2.67 -12.79 -1.68
CA SER A 204 -3.25 -11.44 -1.66
C SER A 204 -4.24 -11.25 -0.50
N ALA A 205 -5.00 -12.30 -0.15
CA ALA A 205 -5.96 -12.27 0.95
C ALA A 205 -5.31 -12.24 2.34
N THR A 206 -3.99 -12.41 2.46
CA THR A 206 -3.25 -12.38 3.73
C THR A 206 -2.28 -11.21 3.84
N SER A 207 -2.22 -10.35 2.82
CA SER A 207 -1.27 -9.24 2.76
C SER A 207 -1.65 -8.07 3.67
N CYS A 208 -0.64 -7.25 3.97
CA CYS A 208 -0.81 -5.98 4.69
C CYS A 208 0.15 -4.92 4.14
N PRO A 209 -0.09 -3.62 4.39
CA PRO A 209 0.77 -2.54 3.90
C PRO A 209 2.24 -2.68 4.31
N GLU A 210 2.52 -3.20 5.50
CA GLU A 210 3.89 -3.47 5.95
C GLU A 210 4.55 -4.58 5.13
N ALA A 211 3.83 -5.63 4.75
CA ALA A 211 4.35 -6.70 3.91
C ALA A 211 4.76 -6.16 2.53
N ILE A 212 3.90 -5.35 1.90
CA ILE A 212 4.20 -4.69 0.62
C ILE A 212 5.46 -3.81 0.76
N TRP A 213 5.56 -3.04 1.84
CA TRP A 213 6.70 -2.19 2.13
C TRP A 213 8.00 -2.97 2.30
N GLN A 214 7.99 -4.03 3.11
CA GLN A 214 9.17 -4.87 3.35
C GLN A 214 9.60 -5.61 2.08
N ALA A 215 8.64 -6.13 1.31
CA ALA A 215 8.92 -6.78 0.03
C ALA A 215 9.56 -5.81 -0.96
N ALA A 216 9.05 -4.59 -1.10
CA ALA A 216 9.62 -3.58 -1.99
C ALA A 216 11.07 -3.24 -1.61
N LYS A 217 11.37 -3.11 -0.32
CA LYS A 217 12.74 -2.89 0.19
C LYS A 217 13.66 -4.07 -0.09
N TYR A 218 13.18 -5.29 0.17
CA TYR A 218 13.94 -6.51 -0.07
C TYR A 218 14.30 -6.65 -1.55
N TRP A 219 13.33 -6.53 -2.44
CA TRP A 219 13.56 -6.64 -3.88
C TRP A 219 14.52 -5.57 -4.39
N GLN A 220 14.41 -4.37 -3.88
CA GLN A 220 15.35 -3.32 -4.25
C GLN A 220 16.79 -3.67 -3.85
N GLN A 221 16.99 -4.19 -2.64
CA GLN A 221 18.32 -4.58 -2.17
C GLN A 221 18.84 -5.78 -2.98
N PHE A 222 18.01 -6.81 -3.19
CA PHE A 222 18.34 -8.00 -3.96
C PHE A 222 18.81 -7.66 -5.38
N TYR A 223 18.05 -6.82 -6.09
CA TYR A 223 18.42 -6.45 -7.45
C TYR A 223 19.61 -5.51 -7.54
N LYS A 224 19.88 -4.71 -6.51
CA LYS A 224 21.14 -3.94 -6.43
C LYS A 224 22.36 -4.82 -6.34
N GLU A 225 22.28 -5.89 -5.57
CA GLU A 225 23.35 -6.85 -5.42
C GLU A 225 23.54 -7.66 -6.71
N ALA A 226 22.44 -8.10 -7.33
CA ALA A 226 22.46 -8.82 -8.60
C ALA A 226 23.00 -7.97 -9.77
N ALA A 227 22.69 -6.67 -9.80
CA ALA A 227 23.20 -5.75 -10.82
C ALA A 227 24.72 -5.52 -10.74
N LYS A 228 25.32 -5.74 -9.57
CA LYS A 228 26.79 -5.69 -9.40
C LYS A 228 27.49 -6.92 -9.99
N THR A 229 26.79 -8.02 -10.17
CA THR A 229 27.32 -9.32 -10.62
C THR A 229 27.09 -9.60 -12.12
N ASP A 230 26.88 -8.59 -12.95
CA ASP A 230 26.90 -8.57 -14.43
C ASP A 230 25.99 -9.55 -15.19
N ASN A 231 25.08 -10.26 -14.56
CA ASN A 231 24.26 -11.30 -15.20
C ASN A 231 22.77 -11.00 -15.37
N SER A 232 22.29 -9.77 -15.14
CA SER A 232 20.85 -9.54 -15.10
C SER A 232 20.34 -8.33 -15.89
N ARG A 233 20.51 -8.34 -17.23
CA ARG A 233 19.82 -7.38 -18.10
C ARG A 233 18.28 -7.44 -17.94
N ASN A 234 17.73 -8.57 -17.50
CA ASN A 234 16.28 -8.76 -17.26
C ASN A 234 15.85 -8.35 -15.84
N ALA A 235 16.76 -8.37 -14.86
CA ALA A 235 16.45 -8.00 -13.49
C ALA A 235 16.28 -6.49 -13.30
N ALA A 236 16.98 -5.68 -14.08
CA ALA A 236 16.88 -4.21 -14.01
C ALA A 236 15.48 -3.66 -14.36
N GLN A 237 14.64 -4.45 -15.06
CA GLN A 237 13.27 -4.06 -15.42
C GLN A 237 12.24 -4.32 -14.32
N GLN A 238 12.60 -5.00 -13.24
CA GLN A 238 11.66 -5.42 -12.19
C GLN A 238 11.91 -4.76 -10.83
N ILE A 239 12.92 -3.88 -10.74
CA ILE A 239 13.27 -3.25 -9.46
C ILE A 239 12.18 -2.26 -9.08
N PRO A 240 11.49 -2.43 -7.95
CA PRO A 240 10.58 -1.42 -7.46
C PRO A 240 11.38 -0.15 -7.12
N THR A 241 10.86 0.98 -7.54
CA THR A 241 11.37 2.30 -7.17
C THR A 241 10.35 2.98 -6.28
N GLY A 242 10.76 3.92 -5.46
CA GLY A 242 9.81 4.64 -4.62
C GLY A 242 10.46 5.71 -3.77
N GLN A 243 9.61 6.53 -3.22
CA GLN A 243 9.97 7.61 -2.31
C GLN A 243 9.06 7.55 -1.09
N TYR A 244 9.57 7.94 0.05
CA TYR A 244 8.79 8.01 1.28
C TYR A 244 9.19 9.20 2.14
N ALA A 245 8.22 9.69 2.92
CA ALA A 245 8.44 10.57 4.05
C ALA A 245 7.91 9.90 5.32
N GLN A 246 8.73 9.84 6.34
CA GLN A 246 8.37 9.31 7.65
C GLN A 246 8.60 10.41 8.69
N ARG A 247 7.52 11.09 9.09
CA ARG A 247 7.54 12.17 10.08
C ARG A 247 7.45 11.65 11.51
N GLN A 248 6.74 10.53 11.71
CA GLN A 248 6.80 9.75 12.94
C GLN A 248 7.67 8.52 12.71
N LYS A 249 8.78 8.44 13.43
CA LYS A 249 9.40 7.14 13.67
C LYS A 249 8.31 6.29 14.35
N ALA A 250 8.16 5.02 13.93
CA ALA A 250 7.23 4.10 14.59
C ALA A 250 7.44 4.28 16.09
N ALA A 251 6.51 4.93 16.77
CA ALA A 251 6.67 5.30 18.16
C ALA A 251 6.89 4.01 18.94
N ALA A 252 7.96 3.93 19.70
CA ALA A 252 7.94 3.13 20.89
C ALA A 252 6.65 3.55 21.60
N ALA A 253 5.75 2.61 21.87
CA ALA A 253 4.48 2.93 22.48
C ALA A 253 4.76 3.75 23.72
N ASP A 254 4.50 5.05 23.67
CA ASP A 254 4.30 5.86 24.85
C ASP A 254 2.96 5.38 25.44
N TRP A 255 3.05 4.27 26.17
CA TRP A 255 1.97 3.90 27.06
C TRP A 255 1.83 5.07 28.04
N PRO A 256 0.59 5.55 28.29
CA PRO A 256 0.39 6.47 29.37
C PRO A 256 1.02 5.81 30.60
N LYS A 257 2.01 6.48 31.18
CA LYS A 257 2.52 6.10 32.49
C LYS A 257 1.41 6.50 33.45
N ASP A 258 0.72 5.49 33.98
CA ASP A 258 -0.22 5.65 35.08
C ASP A 258 0.40 6.43 36.24
#